data_9d14f162bffe8f039da9c0f4c1ef2b20
#
_entry.id   9d14f162bffe8f039da9c0f4c1ef2b20
#
_cell.length_a   1.000
_cell.length_b   1.000
_cell.length_c   1.000
_cell.angle_alpha   90.00
_cell.angle_beta   90.00
_cell.angle_gamma   90.00
#
_symmetry.space_group_name_H-M   'P 1'
#
loop_
_entity.id
_entity.type
_entity.pdbx_description
1 polymer ?
#
loop_
_entity_poly.entity_id
_entity_poly.type
_entity_poly.pdbx_seq_one_letter_code
_entity_poly.pdbx_strand_id
1 'polypeptide(L)'
;MLKKNSLEGLSFFQLKENYPIKPFDCEDDDLNDFLFNKALLYQKELLATTFIVEDKERTLGYYSVLNDSLQLKEEDFPSKSKYKKFLSHLIPHPKRHLKSVPAVKIGRLAIDKTYKGKGLGRIFIRNISDDCIELNKKIACRLITVDAYREALPFYQRFGFEFLTEKDNNEDIRQMFFDLTNLDN
;
A
#
# COMPACT_ATOMS: atom_id res chain seq x y z
N MET A 1 -12.48 -0.10 18.44
CA MET A 1 -12.16 -1.42 19.02
C MET A 1 -12.65 -2.51 18.07
N LEU A 2 -11.79 -3.02 17.17
CA LEU A 2 -12.15 -4.12 16.27
C LEU A 2 -12.17 -5.42 17.10
N LYS A 3 -13.22 -6.20 16.91
CA LYS A 3 -13.39 -7.48 17.61
C LYS A 3 -12.18 -8.37 17.39
N LYS A 4 -11.50 -8.72 18.46
CA LYS A 4 -10.33 -9.63 18.52
C LYS A 4 -10.62 -11.03 17.94
N ASN A 5 -11.90 -11.35 17.67
CA ASN A 5 -12.37 -12.69 17.29
C ASN A 5 -12.29 -13.04 15.80
N SER A 6 -11.88 -12.12 14.90
CA SER A 6 -11.78 -12.41 13.46
C SER A 6 -10.40 -12.87 13.00
N LEU A 7 -9.41 -12.93 13.91
CA LEU A 7 -8.03 -13.30 13.61
C LEU A 7 -7.61 -14.65 14.25
N GLU A 8 -8.47 -15.28 15.04
CA GLU A 8 -8.17 -16.60 15.62
C GLU A 8 -8.03 -17.63 14.49
N GLY A 9 -6.85 -18.24 14.43
CA GLY A 9 -6.52 -19.26 13.42
C GLY A 9 -5.86 -18.72 12.15
N LEU A 10 -5.63 -17.41 12.02
CA LEU A 10 -4.87 -16.83 10.91
C LEU A 10 -3.39 -16.66 11.27
N SER A 11 -2.53 -17.05 10.34
CA SER A 11 -1.09 -16.80 10.41
C SER A 11 -0.73 -15.65 9.49
N PHE A 12 -0.04 -14.63 10.04
CA PHE A 12 0.40 -13.44 9.32
C PHE A 12 1.92 -13.34 9.42
N PHE A 13 2.62 -13.38 8.29
CA PHE A 13 4.09 -13.37 8.29
C PHE A 13 4.68 -12.92 6.95
N GLN A 14 5.94 -12.50 7.00
CA GLN A 14 6.73 -12.23 5.80
C GLN A 14 6.99 -13.54 5.04
N LEU A 15 6.80 -13.52 3.73
CA LEU A 15 7.10 -14.66 2.85
C LEU A 15 8.59 -15.04 2.99
N LYS A 16 8.85 -16.30 3.28
CA LYS A 16 10.18 -16.84 3.49
C LYS A 16 10.62 -17.70 2.31
N GLU A 17 11.94 -17.75 2.10
CA GLU A 17 12.54 -18.65 1.12
C GLU A 17 12.12 -20.12 1.42
N ASN A 18 11.83 -20.87 0.37
CA ASN A 18 11.36 -22.24 0.42
C ASN A 18 10.05 -22.47 1.19
N TYR A 19 9.29 -21.40 1.48
CA TYR A 19 7.98 -21.56 2.08
C TYR A 19 6.99 -22.11 1.04
N PRO A 20 6.30 -23.23 1.31
CA PRO A 20 5.30 -23.78 0.41
C PRO A 20 4.03 -22.93 0.49
N ILE A 21 3.85 -22.02 -0.47
CA ILE A 21 2.65 -21.20 -0.54
C ILE A 21 1.44 -22.09 -0.78
N LYS A 22 0.43 -21.98 0.08
CA LYS A 22 -0.82 -22.73 -0.02
C LYS A 22 -1.67 -22.24 -1.21
N PRO A 23 -2.70 -23.01 -1.63
CA PRO A 23 -3.59 -22.61 -2.70
C PRO A 23 -4.12 -21.18 -2.52
N PHE A 24 -4.09 -20.40 -3.59
CA PHE A 24 -4.53 -19.01 -3.64
C PHE A 24 -5.06 -18.69 -5.03
N ASP A 25 -6.17 -17.94 -5.12
CA ASP A 25 -6.70 -17.43 -6.37
C ASP A 25 -7.51 -16.15 -6.08
N CYS A 26 -7.05 -15.01 -6.57
CA CYS A 26 -7.74 -13.73 -6.43
C CYS A 26 -8.54 -13.33 -7.67
N GLU A 27 -8.62 -14.20 -8.69
CA GLU A 27 -9.26 -13.94 -10.00
C GLU A 27 -8.52 -12.89 -10.87
N ASP A 28 -7.24 -12.68 -10.59
CA ASP A 28 -6.33 -11.84 -11.35
C ASP A 28 -5.05 -12.63 -11.61
N ASP A 29 -4.79 -12.96 -12.85
CA ASP A 29 -3.68 -13.83 -13.26
C ASP A 29 -2.32 -13.18 -12.96
N ASP A 30 -2.19 -11.86 -13.11
CA ASP A 30 -0.95 -11.13 -12.82
C ASP A 30 -0.63 -11.14 -11.33
N LEU A 31 -1.64 -10.96 -10.48
CA LEU A 31 -1.48 -11.00 -9.03
C LEU A 31 -1.24 -12.44 -8.55
N ASN A 32 -1.89 -13.44 -9.14
CA ASN A 32 -1.63 -14.84 -8.86
C ASN A 32 -0.20 -15.23 -9.25
N ASP A 33 0.22 -14.90 -10.48
CA ASP A 33 1.58 -15.18 -10.97
C ASP A 33 2.65 -14.46 -10.13
N PHE A 34 2.40 -13.22 -9.72
CA PHE A 34 3.31 -12.50 -8.86
C PHE A 34 3.58 -13.26 -7.55
N LEU A 35 2.53 -13.69 -6.86
CA LEU A 35 2.67 -14.39 -5.58
C LEU A 35 3.50 -15.67 -5.72
N PHE A 36 3.15 -16.51 -6.71
CA PHE A 36 3.76 -17.85 -6.84
C PHE A 36 5.15 -17.82 -7.47
N ASN A 37 5.40 -16.90 -8.40
CA ASN A 37 6.59 -16.96 -9.26
C ASN A 37 7.54 -15.77 -9.10
N LYS A 38 7.08 -14.60 -8.62
CA LYS A 38 7.87 -13.36 -8.62
C LYS A 38 8.16 -12.81 -7.23
N ALA A 39 7.29 -13.00 -6.25
CA ALA A 39 7.40 -12.36 -4.94
C ALA A 39 8.74 -12.62 -4.25
N LEU A 40 9.20 -13.87 -4.22
CA LEU A 40 10.50 -14.23 -3.65
C LEU A 40 11.68 -13.69 -4.45
N LEU A 41 11.57 -13.61 -5.77
CA LEU A 41 12.62 -13.02 -6.62
C LEU A 41 12.78 -11.53 -6.30
N TYR A 42 11.67 -10.79 -6.20
CA TYR A 42 11.69 -9.37 -5.81
C TYR A 42 12.28 -9.17 -4.41
N GLN A 43 12.01 -10.08 -3.50
CA GLN A 43 12.59 -10.03 -2.15
C GLN A 43 14.10 -10.28 -2.15
N LYS A 44 14.60 -11.25 -2.93
CA LYS A 44 16.03 -11.53 -3.09
C LYS A 44 16.80 -10.36 -3.69
N GLU A 45 16.18 -9.68 -4.65
CA GLU A 45 16.75 -8.49 -5.32
C GLU A 45 16.54 -7.21 -4.50
N LEU A 46 15.98 -7.30 -3.27
CA LEU A 46 15.69 -6.16 -2.39
C LEU A 46 14.75 -5.11 -3.02
N LEU A 47 13.92 -5.51 -3.96
CA LEU A 47 12.99 -4.64 -4.67
C LEU A 47 11.66 -4.48 -3.94
N ALA A 48 11.21 -5.52 -3.23
CA ALA A 48 9.99 -5.49 -2.45
C ALA A 48 9.99 -6.55 -1.35
N THR A 49 9.18 -6.35 -0.32
CA THR A 49 8.93 -7.34 0.74
C THR A 49 7.48 -7.77 0.68
N THR A 50 7.23 -9.08 0.68
CA THR A 50 5.88 -9.66 0.60
C THR A 50 5.47 -10.29 1.92
N PHE A 51 4.25 -9.98 2.36
CA PHE A 51 3.61 -10.55 3.54
C PHE A 51 2.38 -11.33 3.10
N ILE A 52 2.18 -12.51 3.72
CA ILE A 52 1.04 -13.39 3.43
C ILE A 52 0.21 -13.63 4.68
N VAL A 53 -1.07 -13.88 4.47
CA VAL A 53 -2.01 -14.33 5.50
C VAL A 53 -2.60 -15.66 5.09
N GLU A 54 -2.57 -16.59 6.00
CA GLU A 54 -3.03 -17.96 5.77
C GLU A 54 -3.90 -18.47 6.92
N ASP A 55 -4.80 -19.36 6.59
CA ASP A 55 -5.41 -20.29 7.53
C ASP A 55 -4.74 -21.69 7.44
N LYS A 56 -5.40 -22.72 7.94
CA LYS A 56 -4.87 -24.08 7.90
C LYS A 56 -4.78 -24.66 6.48
N GLU A 57 -5.61 -24.19 5.54
CA GLU A 57 -5.84 -24.83 4.24
C GLU A 57 -5.30 -24.01 3.07
N ARG A 58 -5.32 -22.68 3.16
CA ARG A 58 -5.00 -21.81 2.04
C ARG A 58 -4.39 -20.46 2.42
N THR A 59 -3.76 -19.82 1.46
CA THR A 59 -3.39 -18.42 1.53
C THR A 59 -4.64 -17.57 1.29
N LEU A 60 -4.98 -16.70 2.23
CA LEU A 60 -6.19 -15.87 2.19
C LEU A 60 -5.95 -14.52 1.52
N GLY A 61 -4.69 -14.11 1.47
CA GLY A 61 -4.29 -12.87 0.84
C GLY A 61 -2.82 -12.56 1.08
N TYR A 62 -2.35 -11.56 0.33
CA TYR A 62 -0.99 -11.05 0.48
C TYR A 62 -0.94 -9.56 0.15
N TYR A 63 0.11 -8.89 0.62
CA TYR A 63 0.54 -7.61 0.08
C TYR A 63 2.06 -7.57 -0.06
N SER A 64 2.52 -6.71 -0.96
CA SER A 64 3.93 -6.47 -1.21
C SER A 64 4.20 -4.98 -1.13
N VAL A 65 5.23 -4.59 -0.37
CA VAL A 65 5.60 -3.19 -0.14
C VAL A 65 7.05 -2.95 -0.53
N LEU A 66 7.33 -1.71 -0.92
CA LEU A 66 8.66 -1.26 -1.32
C LEU A 66 8.89 0.20 -0.90
N ASN A 67 10.15 0.59 -0.81
CA ASN A 67 10.50 1.99 -0.60
C ASN A 67 10.09 2.83 -1.82
N ASP A 68 9.57 4.01 -1.55
CA ASP A 68 9.12 4.96 -2.56
C ASP A 68 9.47 6.40 -2.17
N SER A 69 9.31 7.28 -3.11
CA SER A 69 9.47 8.71 -2.92
C SER A 69 8.51 9.45 -3.84
N LEU A 70 7.42 9.95 -3.28
CA LEU A 70 6.41 10.67 -4.04
C LEU A 70 7.02 11.97 -4.60
N GLN A 71 7.19 12.01 -5.93
CA GLN A 71 7.66 13.20 -6.63
C GLN A 71 6.53 14.21 -6.73
N LEU A 72 6.82 15.48 -6.38
CA LEU A 72 5.85 16.56 -6.42
C LEU A 72 6.25 17.54 -7.51
N LYS A 73 5.52 17.58 -8.61
CA LYS A 73 5.75 18.48 -9.72
C LYS A 73 4.65 19.51 -9.80
N GLU A 74 5.01 20.78 -10.08
CA GLU A 74 4.01 21.85 -10.24
C GLU A 74 3.00 21.54 -11.35
N GLU A 75 3.45 20.85 -12.39
CA GLU A 75 2.62 20.44 -13.53
C GLU A 75 1.53 19.42 -13.17
N ASP A 76 1.64 18.69 -12.05
CA ASP A 76 0.63 17.73 -11.60
C ASP A 76 -0.59 18.39 -10.98
N PHE A 77 -0.52 19.68 -10.74
CA PHE A 77 -1.58 20.45 -10.08
C PHE A 77 -2.28 21.41 -11.06
N PRO A 78 -3.58 21.69 -10.85
CA PRO A 78 -4.33 22.59 -11.70
C PRO A 78 -3.80 24.05 -11.71
N SER A 79 -3.05 24.44 -10.68
CA SER A 79 -2.42 25.76 -10.59
C SER A 79 -1.25 25.75 -9.61
N LYS A 80 -0.33 26.70 -9.80
CA LYS A 80 0.78 26.95 -8.88
C LYS A 80 0.33 27.26 -7.44
N SER A 81 -0.83 27.86 -7.26
CA SER A 81 -1.40 28.14 -5.95
C SER A 81 -1.80 26.84 -5.24
N LYS A 82 -2.47 25.91 -5.94
CA LYS A 82 -2.84 24.59 -5.40
C LYS A 82 -1.61 23.75 -5.09
N TYR A 83 -0.60 23.76 -5.97
CA TYR A 83 0.68 23.11 -5.70
C TYR A 83 1.34 23.64 -4.42
N LYS A 84 1.45 24.97 -4.26
CA LYS A 84 2.03 25.58 -3.05
C LYS A 84 1.23 25.23 -1.78
N LYS A 85 -0.11 25.23 -1.86
CA LYS A 85 -0.98 24.86 -0.74
C LYS A 85 -0.75 23.40 -0.35
N PHE A 86 -0.67 22.50 -1.31
CA PHE A 86 -0.39 21.08 -1.08
C PHE A 86 1.00 20.88 -0.43
N LEU A 87 2.03 21.55 -0.97
CA LEU A 87 3.38 21.51 -0.39
C LEU A 87 3.41 22.00 1.06
N SER A 88 2.71 23.11 1.35
CA SER A 88 2.69 23.68 2.71
C SER A 88 1.97 22.77 3.73
N HIS A 89 1.08 21.90 3.26
CA HIS A 89 0.46 20.89 4.10
C HIS A 89 1.43 19.75 4.44
N LEU A 90 2.18 19.28 3.44
CA LEU A 90 3.10 18.15 3.62
C LEU A 90 4.45 18.55 4.24
N ILE A 91 4.91 19.80 4.02
CA ILE A 91 6.26 20.24 4.38
C ILE A 91 6.19 21.48 5.26
N PRO A 92 6.57 21.40 6.55
CA PRO A 92 6.46 22.52 7.51
C PRO A 92 7.24 23.77 7.12
N HIS A 93 8.30 23.64 6.30
CA HIS A 93 9.17 24.74 5.87
C HIS A 93 9.46 24.68 4.38
N PRO A 94 8.53 25.12 3.51
CA PRO A 94 8.63 24.98 2.05
C PRO A 94 9.76 25.78 1.40
N LYS A 95 10.54 26.59 2.13
CA LYS A 95 11.72 27.30 1.61
C LYS A 95 12.87 26.38 1.21
N ARG A 96 12.92 25.15 1.74
CA ARG A 96 13.82 24.10 1.25
C ARG A 96 12.99 23.21 0.33
N HIS A 97 13.19 23.35 -0.96
CA HIS A 97 12.50 22.62 -2.01
C HIS A 97 12.75 21.11 -1.90
N LEU A 98 12.02 20.43 -1.01
CA LEU A 98 11.88 18.99 -1.11
C LEU A 98 11.07 18.70 -2.38
N LYS A 99 11.72 18.14 -3.38
CA LYS A 99 11.08 17.73 -4.65
C LYS A 99 10.34 16.39 -4.51
N SER A 100 10.53 15.72 -3.39
CA SER A 100 9.93 14.42 -3.12
C SER A 100 9.65 14.23 -1.64
N VAL A 101 8.65 13.43 -1.33
CA VAL A 101 8.25 13.08 0.04
C VAL A 101 8.51 11.59 0.27
N PRO A 102 9.23 11.20 1.35
CA PRO A 102 9.51 9.81 1.62
C PRO A 102 8.23 9.01 1.84
N ALA A 103 8.16 7.85 1.21
CA ALA A 103 6.98 7.01 1.21
C ALA A 103 7.34 5.50 1.22
N VAL A 104 6.34 4.70 1.58
CA VAL A 104 6.28 3.27 1.29
C VAL A 104 5.18 3.05 0.27
N LYS A 105 5.45 2.29 -0.78
CA LYS A 105 4.48 1.96 -1.82
C LYS A 105 3.88 0.58 -1.62
N ILE A 106 2.57 0.49 -1.72
CA ILE A 106 1.87 -0.78 -1.89
C ILE A 106 2.03 -1.18 -3.35
N GLY A 107 2.95 -2.10 -3.61
CA GLY A 107 3.21 -2.58 -4.97
C GLY A 107 2.17 -3.60 -5.43
N ARG A 108 1.68 -4.43 -4.51
CA ARG A 108 0.63 -5.43 -4.76
C ARG A 108 -0.21 -5.61 -3.50
N LEU A 109 -1.50 -5.85 -3.67
CA LEU A 109 -2.41 -6.25 -2.61
C LEU A 109 -3.51 -7.12 -3.21
N ALA A 110 -3.63 -8.35 -2.75
CA ALA A 110 -4.62 -9.29 -3.26
C ALA A 110 -5.24 -10.12 -2.15
N ILE A 111 -6.50 -10.48 -2.32
CA ILE A 111 -7.29 -11.29 -1.39
C ILE A 111 -7.91 -12.43 -2.17
N ASP A 112 -7.76 -13.66 -1.66
CA ASP A 112 -8.36 -14.86 -2.24
C ASP A 112 -9.87 -14.65 -2.44
N LYS A 113 -10.38 -15.09 -3.59
CA LYS A 113 -11.78 -14.89 -3.98
C LYS A 113 -12.78 -15.38 -2.93
N THR A 114 -12.44 -16.45 -2.22
CA THR A 114 -13.30 -17.00 -1.15
C THR A 114 -13.29 -16.16 0.13
N TYR A 115 -12.34 -15.22 0.25
CA TYR A 115 -12.18 -14.36 1.43
C TYR A 115 -12.46 -12.87 1.15
N LYS A 116 -12.80 -12.50 -0.08
CA LYS A 116 -13.24 -11.14 -0.44
C LYS A 116 -14.42 -10.70 0.45
N GLY A 117 -14.43 -9.43 0.83
CA GLY A 117 -15.52 -8.84 1.64
C GLY A 117 -15.48 -9.15 3.14
N LYS A 118 -14.57 -10.02 3.63
CA LYS A 118 -14.47 -10.39 5.05
C LYS A 118 -13.55 -9.49 5.88
N GLY A 119 -13.15 -8.33 5.36
CA GLY A 119 -12.41 -7.31 6.09
C GLY A 119 -10.88 -7.47 6.09
N LEU A 120 -10.32 -8.46 5.37
CA LEU A 120 -8.87 -8.71 5.33
C LEU A 120 -8.09 -7.50 4.76
N GLY A 121 -8.64 -6.82 3.76
CA GLY A 121 -8.02 -5.62 3.19
C GLY A 121 -7.83 -4.50 4.21
N ARG A 122 -8.77 -4.33 5.17
CA ARG A 122 -8.61 -3.37 6.28
C ARG A 122 -7.44 -3.76 7.17
N ILE A 123 -7.28 -5.05 7.44
CA ILE A 123 -6.17 -5.57 8.25
C ILE A 123 -4.85 -5.29 7.55
N PHE A 124 -4.77 -5.49 6.23
CA PHE A 124 -3.57 -5.19 5.45
C PHE A 124 -3.19 -3.71 5.52
N ILE A 125 -4.13 -2.80 5.24
CA ILE A 125 -3.85 -1.35 5.32
C ILE A 125 -3.39 -0.96 6.71
N ARG A 126 -4.03 -1.48 7.77
CA ARG A 126 -3.62 -1.21 9.15
C ARG A 126 -2.20 -1.70 9.43
N ASN A 127 -1.88 -2.96 9.07
CA ASN A 127 -0.53 -3.51 9.30
C ASN A 127 0.53 -2.72 8.55
N ILE A 128 0.27 -2.35 7.28
CA ILE A 128 1.19 -1.50 6.51
C ILE A 128 1.40 -0.15 7.21
N SER A 129 0.33 0.44 7.74
CA SER A 129 0.42 1.72 8.47
C SER A 129 1.21 1.57 9.77
N ASP A 130 0.95 0.52 10.55
CA ASP A 130 1.66 0.23 11.80
C ASP A 130 3.16 -0.02 11.52
N ASP A 131 3.50 -0.77 10.47
CA ASP A 131 4.89 -1.00 10.04
C ASP A 131 5.58 0.30 9.60
N CYS A 132 4.88 1.20 8.89
CA CYS A 132 5.41 2.51 8.51
C CYS A 132 5.66 3.41 9.74
N ILE A 133 4.79 3.38 10.75
CA ILE A 133 5.00 4.11 12.01
C ILE A 133 6.22 3.55 12.74
N GLU A 134 6.38 2.23 12.79
CA GLU A 134 7.56 1.62 13.40
C GLU A 134 8.85 1.95 12.62
N LEU A 135 8.79 1.95 11.27
CA LEU A 135 9.89 2.35 10.41
C LEU A 135 10.34 3.79 10.69
N ASN A 136 9.41 4.70 10.99
CA ASN A 136 9.70 6.10 11.32
C ASN A 136 10.63 6.28 12.53
N LYS A 137 10.81 5.26 13.38
CA LYS A 137 11.81 5.28 14.46
C LYS A 137 13.25 5.19 13.94
N LYS A 138 13.44 4.80 12.68
CA LYS A 138 14.77 4.59 12.07
C LYS A 138 14.95 5.40 10.79
N ILE A 139 13.96 5.42 9.92
CA ILE A 139 14.00 6.07 8.61
C ILE A 139 12.66 6.75 8.38
N ALA A 140 12.67 8.02 7.98
CA ALA A 140 11.46 8.78 7.74
C ALA A 140 10.59 8.15 6.63
N CYS A 141 9.32 7.93 6.93
CA CYS A 141 8.26 7.54 6.00
C CYS A 141 7.04 8.43 6.30
N ARG A 142 6.69 9.33 5.40
CA ARG A 142 5.57 10.26 5.59
C ARG A 142 4.29 9.73 4.98
N LEU A 143 4.38 9.07 3.84
CA LEU A 143 3.24 8.68 3.02
C LEU A 143 3.23 7.17 2.79
N ILE A 144 2.02 6.63 2.60
CA ILE A 144 1.81 5.36 1.91
C ILE A 144 1.28 5.70 0.52
N THR A 145 1.90 5.17 -0.53
CA THR A 145 1.50 5.38 -1.93
C THR A 145 0.98 4.10 -2.56
N VAL A 146 0.17 4.23 -3.59
CA VAL A 146 -0.30 3.13 -4.42
C VAL A 146 -0.63 3.64 -5.83
N ASP A 147 -0.29 2.84 -6.84
CA ASP A 147 -0.84 2.99 -8.18
C ASP A 147 -2.03 2.03 -8.27
N ALA A 148 -3.22 2.57 -8.09
CA ALA A 148 -4.44 1.78 -7.94
C ALA A 148 -5.18 1.66 -9.26
N TYR A 149 -5.55 0.42 -9.64
CA TYR A 149 -6.48 0.18 -10.72
C TYR A 149 -7.84 0.80 -10.42
N ARG A 150 -8.57 1.17 -11.45
CA ARG A 150 -9.84 1.91 -11.36
C ARG A 150 -10.87 1.21 -10.46
N GLU A 151 -10.99 -0.10 -10.54
CA GLU A 151 -11.88 -0.90 -9.71
C GLU A 151 -11.47 -0.94 -8.22
N ALA A 152 -10.19 -0.70 -7.92
CA ALA A 152 -9.67 -0.66 -6.55
C ALA A 152 -9.76 0.73 -5.90
N LEU A 153 -10.03 1.80 -6.65
CA LEU A 153 -10.09 3.16 -6.11
C LEU A 153 -11.05 3.31 -4.93
N PRO A 154 -12.31 2.78 -4.98
CA PRO A 154 -13.23 2.90 -3.86
C PRO A 154 -12.76 2.17 -2.60
N PHE A 155 -11.93 1.13 -2.75
CA PHE A 155 -11.31 0.46 -1.62
C PHE A 155 -10.33 1.38 -0.92
N TYR A 156 -9.37 1.97 -1.63
CA TYR A 156 -8.36 2.85 -1.03
C TYR A 156 -8.97 4.14 -0.47
N GLN A 157 -9.95 4.75 -1.16
CA GLN A 157 -10.66 5.94 -0.67
C GLN A 157 -11.34 5.70 0.68
N ARG A 158 -11.93 4.52 0.92
CA ARG A 158 -12.53 4.17 2.22
C ARG A 158 -11.53 4.13 3.38
N PHE A 159 -10.24 4.02 3.07
CA PHE A 159 -9.15 4.06 4.06
C PHE A 159 -8.43 5.41 4.11
N GLY A 160 -9.01 6.45 3.50
CA GLY A 160 -8.47 7.80 3.55
C GLY A 160 -7.36 8.08 2.55
N PHE A 161 -7.16 7.21 1.55
CA PHE A 161 -6.27 7.54 0.44
C PHE A 161 -6.88 8.61 -0.45
N GLU A 162 -6.07 9.57 -0.84
CA GLU A 162 -6.43 10.69 -1.70
C GLU A 162 -5.72 10.58 -3.06
N PHE A 163 -6.31 11.15 -4.10
CA PHE A 163 -5.65 11.24 -5.41
C PHE A 163 -4.55 12.30 -5.38
N LEU A 164 -3.41 11.99 -5.97
CA LEU A 164 -2.33 12.97 -6.10
C LEU A 164 -2.70 14.08 -7.07
N THR A 165 -3.34 13.74 -8.18
CA THR A 165 -3.64 14.65 -9.29
C THR A 165 -5.02 14.37 -9.90
N GLU A 166 -5.53 15.35 -10.63
CA GLU A 166 -6.72 15.20 -11.48
C GLU A 166 -6.35 14.81 -12.93
N LYS A 167 -5.07 14.85 -13.28
CA LYS A 167 -4.59 14.60 -14.65
C LYS A 167 -4.76 13.15 -15.07
N ASP A 168 -4.62 12.23 -14.14
CA ASP A 168 -4.79 10.79 -14.34
C ASP A 168 -6.26 10.32 -14.24
N ASN A 169 -7.21 11.26 -14.23
CA ASN A 169 -8.63 10.94 -14.00
C ASN A 169 -9.23 10.04 -15.09
N ASN A 170 -8.66 10.00 -16.28
CA ASN A 170 -9.08 9.15 -17.39
C ASN A 170 -8.19 7.91 -17.59
N GLU A 171 -7.15 7.76 -16.79
CA GLU A 171 -6.24 6.61 -16.87
C GLU A 171 -6.83 5.38 -16.17
N ASP A 172 -6.39 4.18 -16.58
CA ASP A 172 -6.78 2.92 -15.96
C ASP A 172 -6.18 2.74 -14.57
N ILE A 173 -5.06 3.41 -14.32
CA ILE A 173 -4.32 3.39 -13.06
C ILE A 173 -4.22 4.81 -12.55
N ARG A 174 -4.53 5.03 -11.26
CA ARG A 174 -4.40 6.32 -10.61
C ARG A 174 -3.46 6.28 -9.42
N GLN A 175 -2.59 7.28 -9.33
CA GLN A 175 -1.73 7.43 -8.17
C GLN A 175 -2.51 7.98 -6.99
N MET A 176 -2.44 7.27 -5.87
CA MET A 176 -3.05 7.67 -4.61
C MET A 176 -2.02 7.67 -3.49
N PHE A 177 -2.26 8.47 -2.46
CA PHE A 177 -1.43 8.53 -1.26
C PHE A 177 -2.29 8.61 0.00
N PHE A 178 -1.73 8.15 1.11
CA PHE A 178 -2.24 8.32 2.46
C PHE A 178 -1.18 9.01 3.32
N ASP A 179 -1.55 10.10 4.00
CA ASP A 179 -0.66 10.81 4.91
C ASP A 179 -0.73 10.19 6.30
N LEU A 180 0.40 9.61 6.75
CA LEU A 180 0.49 8.91 8.03
C LEU A 180 0.22 9.82 9.25
N THR A 181 0.37 11.14 9.11
CA THR A 181 0.02 12.06 10.21
C THR A 181 -1.48 12.17 10.46
N ASN A 182 -2.32 11.66 9.55
CA ASN A 182 -3.77 11.60 9.73
C ASN A 182 -4.21 10.41 10.62
N LEU A 183 -3.28 9.52 11.02
CA LEU A 183 -3.60 8.38 11.91
C LEU A 183 -3.83 8.82 13.36
N ASP A 184 -3.27 9.95 13.79
CA ASP A 184 -3.34 10.47 15.16
C ASP A 184 -4.54 11.41 15.40
N ASN A 185 -5.43 11.57 14.40
CA ASN A 185 -6.67 12.37 14.47
C ASN A 185 -7.90 11.40 14.40
#